data_ac319bb4c9644fec722162e0716548d4
#
_entry.id   ac319bb4c9644fec722162e0716548d4
#
_cell.length_a   1.000
_cell.length_b   1.000
_cell.length_c   1.000
_cell.angle_alpha   90.00
_cell.angle_beta   90.00
_cell.angle_gamma   90.00
#
_symmetry.space_group_name_H-M   'P 1'
#
loop_
_entity.id
_entity.type
_entity.pdbx_description
1 polymer ?
#
loop_
_entity_poly.entity_id
_entity_poly.type
_entity_poly.pdbx_seq_one_letter_code
_entity_poly.pdbx_strand_id
1 'polypeptide(L)'
;MAKKVLTIIKLQIPGGQANPAPPVGPALGQHGVNIMEFCKAFNAQTAQENGRITPVEITVFEDRSFDFITKTPPAAVLIKEALRLDKGSAEPNRSKVGKLTRAQIRGIAETKLQDLNARNVEQAMLVIAGTARSMGVEVEA
;
A
#
# COMPACT_ATOMS: atom_id res chain seq x y z
N MET A 1 17.52 -13.99 21.36
CA MET A 1 18.11 -12.65 21.27
C MET A 1 17.58 -11.91 20.05
N ALA A 2 17.32 -10.63 20.20
CA ALA A 2 16.87 -9.82 19.07
C ALA A 2 18.02 -9.66 18.06
N LYS A 3 17.74 -9.93 16.80
CA LYS A 3 18.67 -9.70 15.71
C LYS A 3 18.80 -8.21 15.45
N LYS A 4 19.98 -7.80 15.06
CA LYS A 4 20.21 -6.39 14.74
C LYS A 4 19.68 -6.09 13.34
N VAL A 5 18.86 -5.05 13.24
CA VAL A 5 18.25 -4.63 11.96
C VAL A 5 19.32 -3.93 11.12
N LEU A 6 19.52 -4.44 9.90
CA LEU A 6 20.42 -3.82 8.93
C LEU A 6 19.70 -2.68 8.22
N THR A 7 18.50 -2.94 7.71
CA THR A 7 17.68 -1.95 7.00
C THR A 7 16.24 -2.40 6.93
N ILE A 8 15.36 -1.45 6.59
CA ILE A 8 13.95 -1.70 6.33
C ILE A 8 13.66 -1.28 4.90
N ILE A 9 13.08 -2.19 4.11
CA ILE A 9 12.72 -1.95 2.71
C ILE A 9 11.20 -1.85 2.61
N LYS A 10 10.71 -0.82 1.95
CA LYS A 10 9.28 -0.61 1.73
C LYS A 10 8.97 -0.75 0.25
N LEU A 11 8.08 -1.67 -0.11
CA LEU A 11 7.71 -1.94 -1.49
C LEU A 11 6.18 -2.00 -1.62
N GLN A 12 5.71 -1.79 -2.84
CA GLN A 12 4.30 -1.99 -3.20
C GLN A 12 4.27 -3.06 -4.29
N ILE A 13 3.68 -4.20 -3.99
CA ILE A 13 3.68 -5.37 -4.88
C ILE A 13 2.24 -5.86 -5.05
N PRO A 14 1.80 -6.18 -6.28
CA PRO A 14 0.49 -6.82 -6.46
C PRO A 14 0.39 -8.12 -5.69
N GLY A 15 -0.69 -8.29 -4.94
CA GLY A 15 -0.90 -9.48 -4.13
C GLY A 15 -0.85 -10.75 -4.95
N GLY A 16 -0.11 -11.74 -4.48
CA GLY A 16 0.05 -13.02 -5.15
C GLY A 16 0.93 -13.00 -6.38
N GLN A 17 1.53 -11.86 -6.72
CA GLN A 17 2.30 -11.67 -7.96
C GLN A 17 3.73 -11.24 -7.74
N ALA A 18 4.28 -11.45 -6.56
CA ALA A 18 5.68 -11.14 -6.31
C ALA A 18 6.60 -12.06 -7.13
N ASN A 19 7.60 -11.49 -7.77
CA ASN A 19 8.56 -12.23 -8.58
C ASN A 19 9.94 -11.55 -8.49
N PRO A 20 11.01 -12.21 -8.96
CA PRO A 20 12.37 -11.66 -8.90
C PRO A 20 12.60 -10.45 -9.82
N ALA A 21 11.66 -10.15 -10.71
CA ALA A 21 11.78 -8.99 -11.59
C ALA A 21 11.67 -7.68 -10.81
N PRO A 22 12.16 -6.55 -11.36
CA PRO A 22 12.00 -5.26 -10.69
C PRO A 22 10.53 -4.98 -10.35
N PRO A 23 10.22 -4.32 -9.21
CA PRO A 23 11.16 -3.67 -8.28
C PRO A 23 11.71 -4.59 -7.17
N VAL A 24 11.22 -5.83 -7.06
CA VAL A 24 11.54 -6.73 -5.95
C VAL A 24 13.00 -7.19 -5.98
N GLY A 25 13.45 -7.68 -7.14
CA GLY A 25 14.80 -8.22 -7.28
C GLY A 25 15.91 -7.26 -6.88
N PRO A 26 15.99 -6.08 -7.51
CA PRO A 26 17.02 -5.10 -7.17
C PRO A 26 16.96 -4.63 -5.72
N ALA A 27 15.76 -4.42 -5.18
CA ALA A 27 15.60 -3.94 -3.80
C ALA A 27 16.13 -4.94 -2.77
N LEU A 28 15.84 -6.22 -2.96
CA LEU A 28 16.27 -7.27 -2.04
C LEU A 28 17.68 -7.75 -2.32
N GLY A 29 18.07 -7.79 -3.58
CA GLY A 29 19.40 -8.24 -4.01
C GLY A 29 20.54 -7.40 -3.45
N GLN A 30 20.34 -6.09 -3.31
CA GLN A 30 21.32 -5.18 -2.73
C GLN A 30 21.67 -5.52 -1.29
N HIS A 31 20.74 -6.14 -0.57
CA HIS A 31 20.91 -6.49 0.83
C HIS A 31 21.21 -7.98 1.07
N GLY A 32 21.36 -8.74 -0.01
CA GLY A 32 21.70 -10.15 0.06
C GLY A 32 20.58 -11.05 0.58
N VAL A 33 19.33 -10.59 0.50
CA VAL A 33 18.15 -11.35 0.92
C VAL A 33 17.78 -12.39 -0.13
N ASN A 34 17.30 -13.56 0.31
CA ASN A 34 16.80 -14.59 -0.61
C ASN A 34 15.47 -14.15 -1.24
N ILE A 35 15.55 -13.70 -2.48
CA ILE A 35 14.41 -13.15 -3.22
C ILE A 35 13.32 -14.19 -3.42
N MET A 36 13.68 -15.42 -3.78
CA MET A 36 12.69 -16.49 -4.05
C MET A 36 11.91 -16.86 -2.79
N GLU A 37 12.59 -16.94 -1.67
CA GLU A 37 11.95 -17.23 -0.37
C GLU A 37 10.94 -16.15 -0.01
N PHE A 38 11.33 -14.89 -0.16
CA PHE A 38 10.42 -13.76 0.04
C PHE A 38 9.20 -13.84 -0.90
N CYS A 39 9.43 -14.07 -2.18
CA CYS A 39 8.33 -14.14 -3.16
C CYS A 39 7.33 -15.24 -2.81
N LYS A 40 7.81 -16.43 -2.43
CA LYS A 40 6.94 -17.53 -2.01
C LYS A 40 6.11 -17.18 -0.79
N ALA A 41 6.76 -16.63 0.24
CA ALA A 41 6.09 -16.27 1.49
C ALA A 41 5.05 -15.16 1.26
N PHE A 42 5.42 -14.12 0.51
CA PHE A 42 4.52 -13.02 0.20
C PHE A 42 3.31 -13.51 -0.61
N ASN A 43 3.54 -14.30 -1.65
CA ASN A 43 2.46 -14.82 -2.48
C ASN A 43 1.50 -15.71 -1.69
N ALA A 44 2.03 -16.51 -0.75
CA ALA A 44 1.20 -17.34 0.12
C ALA A 44 0.30 -16.49 1.03
N GLN A 45 0.85 -15.42 1.60
CA GLN A 45 0.08 -14.52 2.47
C GLN A 45 -0.94 -13.67 1.73
N THR A 46 -0.65 -13.29 0.50
CA THR A 46 -1.49 -12.37 -0.27
C THR A 46 -2.32 -13.07 -1.35
N ALA A 47 -2.41 -14.39 -1.32
CA ALA A 47 -3.18 -15.15 -2.31
C ALA A 47 -4.65 -14.72 -2.42
N GLN A 48 -5.25 -14.32 -1.29
CA GLN A 48 -6.63 -13.85 -1.25
C GLN A 48 -6.82 -12.45 -1.82
N GLU A 49 -5.75 -11.68 -1.92
CA GLU A 49 -5.75 -10.31 -2.43
C GLU A 49 -5.11 -10.23 -3.82
N ASN A 50 -5.28 -11.27 -4.61
CA ASN A 50 -4.64 -11.40 -5.91
C ASN A 50 -4.95 -10.21 -6.82
N GLY A 51 -3.90 -9.59 -7.36
CA GLY A 51 -4.00 -8.45 -8.25
C GLY A 51 -4.13 -7.10 -7.56
N ARG A 52 -4.37 -7.07 -6.25
CA ARG A 52 -4.49 -5.84 -5.49
C ARG A 52 -3.12 -5.41 -5.00
N ILE A 53 -2.78 -4.13 -5.18
CA ILE A 53 -1.48 -3.61 -4.73
C ILE A 53 -1.43 -3.64 -3.21
N THR A 54 -0.46 -4.40 -2.68
CA THR A 54 -0.28 -4.56 -1.23
C THR A 54 1.06 -3.96 -0.83
N PRO A 55 1.07 -2.94 0.05
CA PRO A 55 2.32 -2.43 0.61
C PRO A 55 2.94 -3.49 1.50
N VAL A 56 4.24 -3.66 1.39
CA VAL A 56 5.00 -4.58 2.24
C VAL A 56 6.20 -3.86 2.84
N GLU A 57 6.43 -4.10 4.11
CA GLU A 57 7.59 -3.56 4.81
C GLU A 57 8.46 -4.74 5.23
N ILE A 58 9.67 -4.80 4.67
CA ILE A 58 10.61 -5.91 4.87
C ILE A 58 11.71 -5.44 5.78
N THR A 59 11.88 -6.11 6.92
CA THR A 59 12.97 -5.85 7.84
C THR A 59 14.09 -6.84 7.57
N VAL A 60 15.27 -6.33 7.17
CA VAL A 60 16.46 -7.13 6.87
C VAL A 60 17.40 -7.07 8.07
N PHE A 61 17.84 -8.23 8.51
CA PHE A 61 18.78 -8.37 9.64
C PHE A 61 20.21 -8.57 9.17
N GLU A 62 21.17 -8.38 10.06
CA GLU A 62 22.60 -8.49 9.74
C GLU A 62 23.01 -9.89 9.25
N ASP A 63 22.32 -10.93 9.69
CA ASP A 63 22.56 -12.32 9.25
C ASP A 63 21.91 -12.65 7.90
N ARG A 64 21.40 -11.65 7.20
CA ARG A 64 20.70 -11.76 5.91
C ARG A 64 19.33 -12.46 6.00
N SER A 65 18.83 -12.72 7.19
CA SER A 65 17.46 -13.13 7.38
C SER A 65 16.54 -11.92 7.24
N PHE A 66 15.26 -12.17 7.04
CA PHE A 66 14.29 -11.10 6.90
C PHE A 66 12.95 -11.48 7.54
N ASP A 67 12.23 -10.46 7.96
CA ASP A 67 10.81 -10.54 8.31
C ASP A 67 10.07 -9.52 7.48
N PHE A 68 8.81 -9.76 7.21
CA PHE A 68 8.00 -8.79 6.49
C PHE A 68 6.58 -8.73 7.05
N ILE A 69 5.98 -7.56 6.92
CA ILE A 69 4.58 -7.34 7.25
C ILE A 69 3.88 -6.75 6.03
N THR A 70 2.66 -7.19 5.79
CA THR A 70 1.82 -6.63 4.73
C THR A 70 0.83 -5.66 5.37
N LYS A 71 0.52 -4.59 4.64
CA LYS A 71 -0.44 -3.58 5.08
C LYS A 71 -1.64 -3.57 4.15
N THR A 72 -2.68 -2.82 4.53
CA THR A 72 -3.83 -2.62 3.64
C THR A 72 -3.39 -1.86 2.39
N PRO A 73 -4.13 -2.00 1.26
CA PRO A 73 -3.78 -1.29 0.04
C PRO A 73 -3.62 0.21 0.27
N PRO A 74 -2.73 0.90 -0.50
CA PRO A 74 -2.57 2.34 -0.36
C PRO A 74 -3.88 3.09 -0.56
N ALA A 75 -4.07 4.19 0.15
CA ALA A 75 -5.29 5.00 0.05
C ALA A 75 -5.57 5.42 -1.39
N ALA A 76 -4.54 5.78 -2.14
CA ALA A 76 -4.68 6.15 -3.55
C ALA A 76 -5.26 5.02 -4.40
N VAL A 77 -4.84 3.78 -4.15
CA VAL A 77 -5.35 2.60 -4.87
C VAL A 77 -6.81 2.37 -4.52
N LEU A 78 -7.18 2.47 -3.25
CA LEU A 78 -8.56 2.31 -2.81
C LEU A 78 -9.48 3.37 -3.41
N ILE A 79 -9.02 4.61 -3.50
CA ILE A 79 -9.77 5.70 -4.12
C ILE A 79 -9.99 5.42 -5.61
N LYS A 80 -8.95 4.98 -6.32
CA LYS A 80 -9.06 4.64 -7.75
C LYS A 80 -10.02 3.48 -7.98
N GLU A 81 -9.99 2.47 -7.14
CA GLU A 81 -10.93 1.34 -7.22
C GLU A 81 -12.38 1.81 -7.01
N ALA A 82 -12.61 2.64 -6.00
CA ALA A 82 -13.95 3.14 -5.69
C ALA A 82 -14.57 3.93 -6.83
N LEU A 83 -13.75 4.69 -7.57
CA LEU A 83 -14.17 5.51 -8.69
C LEU A 83 -13.95 4.86 -10.06
N ARG A 84 -13.36 3.66 -10.08
CA ARG A 84 -13.00 2.94 -11.32
C ARG A 84 -12.08 3.78 -12.21
N LEU A 85 -11.14 4.49 -11.60
CA LEU A 85 -10.15 5.29 -12.31
C LEU A 85 -8.85 4.51 -12.49
N ASP A 86 -8.24 4.65 -13.67
CA ASP A 86 -6.93 4.07 -13.94
C ASP A 86 -5.83 4.94 -13.37
N LYS A 87 -6.02 6.24 -13.36
CA LYS A 87 -5.00 7.21 -12.97
C LYS A 87 -5.63 8.47 -12.37
N GLY A 88 -4.93 9.06 -11.41
CA GLY A 88 -5.32 10.35 -10.84
C GLY A 88 -4.99 11.52 -11.79
N SER A 89 -5.37 12.72 -11.40
CA SER A 89 -5.14 13.94 -12.20
C SER A 89 -3.65 14.32 -12.20
N ALA A 90 -3.15 14.73 -13.36
CA ALA A 90 -1.83 15.34 -13.47
C ALA A 90 -1.80 16.77 -12.93
N GLU A 91 -2.95 17.43 -12.92
CA GLU A 91 -3.11 18.80 -12.40
C GLU A 91 -4.27 18.85 -11.39
N PRO A 92 -4.07 18.34 -10.16
CA PRO A 92 -5.19 18.17 -9.19
C PRO A 92 -5.91 19.47 -8.84
N ASN A 93 -5.21 20.59 -8.87
CA ASN A 93 -5.81 21.88 -8.54
C ASN A 93 -6.73 22.42 -9.64
N ARG A 94 -6.52 22.00 -10.88
CA ARG A 94 -7.24 22.52 -12.05
C ARG A 94 -8.19 21.51 -12.66
N SER A 95 -7.74 20.26 -12.76
CA SER A 95 -8.47 19.20 -13.46
C SER A 95 -8.91 18.15 -12.48
N LYS A 96 -10.21 18.04 -12.25
CA LYS A 96 -10.80 17.03 -11.37
C LYS A 96 -11.21 15.82 -12.19
N VAL A 97 -10.89 14.62 -11.70
CA VAL A 97 -11.14 13.36 -12.43
C VAL A 97 -12.29 12.55 -11.84
N GLY A 98 -12.82 12.95 -10.70
CA GLY A 98 -13.92 12.23 -10.08
C GLY A 98 -14.36 12.89 -8.78
N LYS A 99 -15.38 12.31 -8.16
CA LYS A 99 -15.94 12.77 -6.89
C LYS A 99 -16.22 11.57 -6.00
N LEU A 100 -15.75 11.61 -4.76
CA LEU A 100 -16.06 10.60 -3.75
C LEU A 100 -17.25 11.02 -2.92
N THR A 101 -18.20 10.11 -2.73
CA THR A 101 -19.29 10.32 -1.78
C THR A 101 -18.79 10.05 -0.36
N ARG A 102 -19.49 10.61 0.61
CA ARG A 102 -19.16 10.39 2.02
C ARG A 102 -19.16 8.90 2.39
N ALA A 103 -20.11 8.14 1.85
CA ALA A 103 -20.19 6.70 2.09
C ALA A 103 -18.96 5.96 1.56
N GLN A 104 -18.47 6.33 0.36
CA GLN A 104 -17.27 5.75 -0.22
C GLN A 104 -16.03 6.05 0.61
N ILE A 105 -15.89 7.30 1.06
CA ILE A 105 -14.78 7.73 1.92
C ILE A 105 -14.79 6.94 3.23
N ARG A 106 -15.96 6.76 3.82
CA ARG A 106 -16.12 6.00 5.07
C ARG A 106 -15.70 4.55 4.89
N GLY A 107 -16.10 3.91 3.80
CA GLY A 107 -15.72 2.53 3.49
C GLY A 107 -14.21 2.38 3.35
N ILE A 108 -13.55 3.31 2.66
CA ILE A 108 -12.09 3.31 2.51
C ILE A 108 -11.41 3.53 3.87
N ALA A 109 -11.91 4.47 4.67
CA ALA A 109 -11.39 4.78 5.99
C ALA A 109 -11.49 3.57 6.93
N GLU A 110 -12.61 2.87 6.92
CA GLU A 110 -12.80 1.65 7.73
C GLU A 110 -11.81 0.56 7.33
N THR A 111 -11.61 0.35 6.04
CA THR A 111 -10.67 -0.64 5.53
C THR A 111 -9.24 -0.35 5.97
N LYS A 112 -8.85 0.91 5.97
CA LYS A 112 -7.48 1.32 6.26
C LYS A 112 -7.23 1.74 7.70
N LEU A 113 -8.25 1.76 8.54
CA LEU A 113 -8.18 2.26 9.91
C LEU A 113 -7.06 1.61 10.73
N GLN A 114 -6.84 0.32 10.54
CA GLN A 114 -5.79 -0.43 11.26
C GLN A 114 -4.38 0.08 10.98
N ASP A 115 -4.14 0.70 9.80
CA ASP A 115 -2.82 1.21 9.40
C ASP A 115 -2.67 2.71 9.67
N LEU A 116 -3.76 3.40 10.02
CA LEU A 116 -3.75 4.83 10.27
C LEU A 116 -3.60 5.12 11.75
N ASN A 117 -3.03 6.27 12.08
CA ASN A 117 -2.95 6.73 13.46
C ASN A 117 -4.18 7.55 13.86
N ALA A 118 -5.28 7.38 13.16
CA ALA A 118 -6.55 8.04 13.46
C ALA A 118 -7.23 7.41 14.67
N ARG A 119 -7.86 8.23 15.49
CA ARG A 119 -8.54 7.76 16.71
C ARG A 119 -9.86 7.07 16.41
N ASN A 120 -10.54 7.49 15.34
CA ASN A 120 -11.84 6.95 14.96
C ASN A 120 -12.03 7.05 13.44
N VAL A 121 -13.13 6.52 12.93
CA VAL A 121 -13.43 6.51 11.50
C VAL A 121 -13.55 7.92 10.94
N GLU A 122 -14.10 8.87 11.68
CA GLU A 122 -14.26 10.24 11.22
C GLU A 122 -12.91 10.91 10.96
N GLN A 123 -11.94 10.71 11.86
CA GLN A 123 -10.58 11.18 11.68
C GLN A 123 -9.92 10.52 10.46
N ALA A 124 -10.11 9.22 10.31
CA ALA A 124 -9.60 8.47 9.16
C ALA A 124 -10.20 9.00 7.85
N MET A 125 -11.49 9.35 7.84
CA MET A 125 -12.13 9.94 6.67
C MET A 125 -11.48 11.25 6.24
N LEU A 126 -11.05 12.08 7.19
CA LEU A 126 -10.33 13.33 6.88
C LEU A 126 -8.97 13.05 6.22
N VAL A 127 -8.27 12.01 6.67
CA VAL A 127 -7.00 11.59 6.07
C VAL A 127 -7.21 11.14 4.62
N ILE A 128 -8.21 10.31 4.39
CA ILE A 128 -8.55 9.83 3.05
C ILE A 128 -9.00 10.98 2.14
N ALA A 129 -9.80 11.91 2.66
CA ALA A 129 -10.24 13.07 1.91
C ALA A 129 -9.08 13.94 1.44
N GLY A 130 -8.06 14.13 2.29
CA GLY A 130 -6.85 14.85 1.92
C GLY A 130 -6.09 14.17 0.78
N THR A 131 -5.95 12.85 0.84
CA THR A 131 -5.33 12.06 -0.22
C THR A 131 -6.11 12.19 -1.53
N ALA A 132 -7.44 12.11 -1.48
CA ALA A 132 -8.30 12.25 -2.65
C ALA A 132 -8.11 13.62 -3.32
N ARG A 133 -8.07 14.68 -2.53
CA ARG A 133 -7.83 16.03 -3.06
C ARG A 133 -6.50 16.14 -3.76
N SER A 134 -5.46 15.50 -3.24
CA SER A 134 -4.13 15.48 -3.86
C SER A 134 -4.11 14.73 -5.19
N MET A 135 -5.09 13.87 -5.44
CA MET A 135 -5.23 13.12 -6.67
C MET A 135 -6.14 13.80 -7.69
N GLY A 136 -6.71 14.96 -7.38
CA GLY A 136 -7.68 15.63 -8.23
C GLY A 136 -9.09 15.05 -8.12
N VAL A 137 -9.41 14.45 -6.98
CA VAL A 137 -10.75 13.91 -6.71
C VAL A 137 -11.47 14.84 -5.75
N GLU A 138 -12.67 15.25 -6.11
CA GLU A 138 -13.52 16.05 -5.24
C GLU A 138 -14.09 15.17 -4.12
N VAL A 139 -14.32 15.78 -2.98
CA VAL A 139 -14.81 15.08 -1.80
C VAL A 139 -16.12 15.71 -1.38
N GLU A 140 -17.16 14.87 -1.21
CA GLU A 140 -18.44 15.30 -0.69
C GLU A 140 -18.31 15.70 0.78
N ALA A 141 -18.80 16.87 1.12
CA ALA A 141 -18.74 17.40 2.47
C ALA A 141 -19.64 16.64 3.45
#